data_8895c6d50b7ac10ae310652067e080a9
#
_entry.id   8895c6d50b7ac10ae310652067e080a9
#
_cell.length_a   1.000
_cell.length_b   1.000
_cell.length_c   1.000
_cell.angle_alpha   90.00
_cell.angle_beta   90.00
_cell.angle_gamma   90.00
#
_symmetry.space_group_name_H-M   'P 1'
#
loop_
_entity.id
_entity.type
_entity.pdbx_description
1 polymer ?
#
loop_
_entity_poly.entity_id
_entity_poly.type
_entity_poly.pdbx_seq_one_letter_code
_entity_poly.pdbx_strand_id
1 'polypeptide(L)'
;ILRKVFLEDWLMKLMALIITFALWMGVTGLSQPAVQRMNGIPLALRYSENVDATSTVEELDVVISGDKRKIDQISKNDLIISLDLTGVPPGDRVVQLTPGTISLPLPNGIKIDEITPGQITVKIEPLEVKEIPVNPMTTGQVAVGYEIYGQSVNPAKVRVRGPANLVR
;
A
#
# COMPACT_ATOMS: atom_id res chain seq x y z
N ILE A 1 22.60 62.08 18.43
CA ILE A 1 21.34 61.43 18.82
C ILE A 1 21.46 59.91 18.63
N LEU A 2 21.98 59.39 17.52
CA LEU A 2 22.16 57.95 17.25
C LEU A 2 23.11 57.25 18.25
N ARG A 3 24.18 57.90 18.71
CA ARG A 3 25.11 57.36 19.68
C ARG A 3 24.50 57.16 21.07
N LYS A 4 23.59 58.00 21.49
CA LYS A 4 22.91 57.92 22.78
C LYS A 4 21.90 56.75 22.79
N VAL A 5 21.17 56.53 21.70
CA VAL A 5 20.21 55.44 21.56
C VAL A 5 20.90 54.06 21.46
N PHE A 6 22.14 54.01 20.96
CA PHE A 6 22.86 52.75 20.80
C PHE A 6 23.63 52.28 22.04
N LEU A 7 24.14 53.26 22.84
CA LEU A 7 24.99 52.99 24.02
C LEU A 7 24.23 53.08 25.35
N GLU A 8 23.11 53.80 25.40
CA GLU A 8 22.25 53.86 26.57
C GLU A 8 21.40 52.57 26.60
N ASP A 9 21.44 51.81 27.70
CA ASP A 9 20.74 50.54 27.94
C ASP A 9 21.16 49.35 27.03
N TRP A 10 22.43 49.34 26.59
CA TRP A 10 22.94 48.25 25.74
C TRP A 10 22.78 46.89 26.40
N LEU A 11 22.84 46.82 27.73
CA LEU A 11 22.67 45.57 28.50
C LEU A 11 21.24 45.02 28.37
N MET A 12 20.24 45.90 28.42
CA MET A 12 18.83 45.48 28.22
C MET A 12 18.56 45.01 26.78
N LYS A 13 19.20 45.67 25.80
CA LYS A 13 19.12 45.28 24.38
C LYS A 13 19.77 43.91 24.13
N LEU A 14 20.93 43.70 24.77
CA LEU A 14 21.63 42.41 24.70
C LEU A 14 20.81 41.27 25.35
N MET A 15 20.20 41.54 26.51
CA MET A 15 19.29 40.60 27.16
C MET A 15 18.06 40.27 26.29
N ALA A 16 17.45 41.28 25.68
CA ALA A 16 16.33 41.11 24.77
C ALA A 16 16.73 40.26 23.54
N LEU A 17 17.93 40.50 22.99
CA LEU A 17 18.46 39.76 21.87
C LEU A 17 18.72 38.27 22.24
N ILE A 18 19.31 38.04 23.43
CA ILE A 18 19.53 36.67 23.94
C ILE A 18 18.20 35.91 24.14
N ILE A 19 17.21 36.57 24.74
CA ILE A 19 15.90 36.01 24.96
C ILE A 19 15.21 35.67 23.62
N THR A 20 15.24 36.60 22.65
CA THR A 20 14.68 36.39 21.32
C THR A 20 15.39 35.28 20.59
N PHE A 21 16.72 35.20 20.68
CA PHE A 21 17.51 34.15 20.07
C PHE A 21 17.24 32.79 20.72
N ALA A 22 17.11 32.73 22.05
CA ALA A 22 16.78 31.51 22.78
C ALA A 22 15.37 31.02 22.43
N LEU A 23 14.39 31.93 22.34
CA LEU A 23 13.04 31.58 21.89
C LEU A 23 13.02 31.12 20.42
N TRP A 24 13.75 31.82 19.55
CA TRP A 24 13.86 31.44 18.15
C TRP A 24 14.50 30.05 17.98
N MET A 25 15.61 29.81 18.71
CA MET A 25 16.29 28.51 18.71
C MET A 25 15.42 27.40 19.32
N GLY A 26 14.64 27.70 20.36
CA GLY A 26 13.69 26.75 20.95
C GLY A 26 12.57 26.36 19.99
N VAL A 27 12.02 27.34 19.25
CA VAL A 27 10.94 27.09 18.29
C VAL A 27 11.44 26.36 17.03
N THR A 28 12.59 26.79 16.47
CA THR A 28 13.14 26.19 15.25
C THR A 28 13.81 24.85 15.48
N GLY A 29 14.46 24.65 16.64
CA GLY A 29 15.13 23.39 16.99
C GLY A 29 14.16 22.25 17.34
N LEU A 30 12.95 22.57 17.79
CA LEU A 30 11.91 21.56 18.14
C LEU A 30 11.04 21.12 16.96
N SER A 31 11.16 21.75 15.80
CA SER A 31 10.24 21.58 14.68
C SER A 31 10.84 20.90 13.45
N GLN A 32 11.99 20.24 13.59
CA GLN A 32 12.51 19.45 12.46
C GLN A 32 11.66 18.17 12.29
N PRO A 33 10.99 18.00 11.15
CA PRO A 33 10.28 16.77 10.88
C PRO A 33 11.27 15.61 10.85
N ALA A 34 10.97 14.56 11.60
CA ALA A 34 11.72 13.33 11.49
C ALA A 34 11.35 12.66 10.16
N VAL A 35 12.37 12.13 9.47
CA VAL A 35 12.20 11.35 8.25
C VAL A 35 12.54 9.91 8.57
N GLN A 36 11.64 8.99 8.23
CA GLN A 36 11.85 7.57 8.44
C GLN A 36 11.51 6.79 7.17
N ARG A 37 12.40 5.86 6.81
CA ARG A 37 12.16 4.89 5.74
C ARG A 37 11.55 3.63 6.32
N MET A 38 10.48 3.19 5.73
CA MET A 38 9.80 1.93 6.02
C MET A 38 9.90 1.03 4.80
N ASN A 39 10.52 -0.14 4.96
CA ASN A 39 10.77 -1.07 3.86
C ASN A 39 9.82 -2.26 3.95
N GLY A 40 9.41 -2.77 2.77
CA GLY A 40 8.61 -3.99 2.67
C GLY A 40 7.22 -3.84 3.28
N ILE A 41 6.47 -2.82 2.89
CA ILE A 41 5.07 -2.65 3.26
C ILE A 41 4.22 -3.39 2.21
N PRO A 42 3.32 -4.30 2.62
CA PRO A 42 2.51 -5.06 1.68
C PRO A 42 1.58 -4.16 0.87
N LEU A 43 1.49 -4.47 -0.43
CA LEU A 43 0.60 -3.79 -1.37
C LEU A 43 -0.68 -4.60 -1.55
N ALA A 44 -1.82 -3.99 -1.23
CA ALA A 44 -3.14 -4.53 -1.50
C ALA A 44 -3.76 -3.83 -2.71
N LEU A 45 -4.17 -4.59 -3.70
CA LEU A 45 -4.88 -4.09 -4.87
C LEU A 45 -6.38 -4.11 -4.61
N ARG A 46 -7.06 -2.99 -4.86
CA ARG A 46 -8.52 -2.90 -4.85
C ARG A 46 -9.01 -2.84 -6.29
N TYR A 47 -9.82 -3.78 -6.68
CA TYR A 47 -10.37 -3.89 -8.03
C TYR A 47 -11.82 -4.35 -8.01
N SER A 48 -12.53 -4.20 -9.12
CA SER A 48 -13.93 -4.59 -9.25
C SER A 48 -14.10 -6.11 -9.26
N GLU A 49 -15.24 -6.61 -8.84
CA GLU A 49 -15.53 -8.05 -8.78
C GLU A 49 -15.43 -8.79 -10.13
N ASN A 50 -15.47 -8.06 -11.24
CA ASN A 50 -15.47 -8.65 -12.58
C ASN A 50 -14.08 -8.85 -13.18
N VAL A 51 -13.04 -8.43 -12.49
CA VAL A 51 -11.65 -8.51 -12.94
C VAL A 51 -10.79 -9.13 -11.84
N ASP A 52 -9.67 -9.67 -12.22
CA ASP A 52 -8.57 -10.06 -11.33
C ASP A 52 -7.37 -9.17 -11.64
N ALA A 53 -6.64 -8.75 -10.62
CA ALA A 53 -5.50 -7.89 -10.78
C ALA A 53 -4.27 -8.47 -10.07
N THR A 54 -3.19 -8.59 -10.81
CA THR A 54 -1.90 -9.09 -10.31
C THR A 54 -0.85 -8.01 -10.49
N SER A 55 -0.06 -7.76 -9.46
CA SER A 55 1.06 -6.83 -9.50
C SER A 55 2.39 -7.57 -9.64
N THR A 56 3.36 -6.93 -10.32
CA THR A 56 4.75 -7.42 -10.39
C THR A 56 5.48 -7.27 -9.05
N VAL A 57 4.96 -6.42 -8.15
CA VAL A 57 5.57 -6.08 -6.86
C VAL A 57 4.54 -6.30 -5.77
N GLU A 58 4.90 -7.04 -4.74
CA GLU A 58 4.04 -7.36 -3.60
C GLU A 58 4.29 -6.42 -2.42
N GLU A 59 5.47 -5.83 -2.34
CA GLU A 59 5.88 -4.95 -1.25
C GLU A 59 6.48 -3.64 -1.78
N LEU A 60 6.28 -2.57 -1.04
CA LEU A 60 6.79 -1.24 -1.38
C LEU A 60 7.57 -0.66 -0.21
N ASP A 61 8.56 0.17 -0.54
CA ASP A 61 9.28 1.00 0.42
C ASP A 61 8.72 2.41 0.40
N VAL A 62 8.50 2.98 1.58
CA VAL A 62 7.94 4.32 1.73
C VAL A 62 8.80 5.15 2.67
N VAL A 63 9.08 6.38 2.27
CA VAL A 63 9.70 7.39 3.12
C VAL A 63 8.61 8.30 3.64
N ILE A 64 8.49 8.37 4.95
CA ILE A 64 7.51 9.23 5.63
C ILE A 64 8.22 10.31 6.43
N SER A 65 7.59 11.46 6.54
CA SER A 65 8.06 12.58 7.35
C SER A 65 6.96 13.11 8.27
N GLY A 66 7.36 13.57 9.45
CA GLY A 66 6.42 14.13 10.41
C GLY A 66 6.95 14.20 11.83
N ASP A 67 6.05 14.27 12.80
CA ASP A 67 6.39 14.26 14.21
C ASP A 67 6.99 12.92 14.63
N LYS A 68 8.21 12.95 15.18
CA LYS A 68 8.95 11.76 15.59
C LYS A 68 8.15 10.85 16.51
N ARG A 69 7.43 11.41 17.48
CA ARG A 69 6.63 10.61 18.44
C ARG A 69 5.52 9.84 17.76
N LYS A 70 4.92 10.42 16.71
CA LYS A 70 3.86 9.76 15.93
C LYS A 70 4.44 8.68 15.01
N ILE A 71 5.60 8.96 14.42
CA ILE A 71 6.31 8.00 13.56
C ILE A 71 6.74 6.78 14.38
N ASP A 72 7.30 6.99 15.59
CA ASP A 72 7.75 5.90 16.48
C ASP A 72 6.59 5.01 16.99
N GLN A 73 5.35 5.48 16.92
CA GLN A 73 4.14 4.73 17.27
C GLN A 73 3.59 3.88 16.13
N ILE A 74 4.09 4.08 14.91
CA ILE A 74 3.63 3.32 13.74
C ILE A 74 4.30 1.96 13.73
N SER A 75 3.48 0.92 13.84
CA SER A 75 3.95 -0.45 13.65
C SER A 75 3.91 -0.81 12.16
N LYS A 76 5.02 -1.30 11.63
CA LYS A 76 5.09 -1.76 10.23
C LYS A 76 4.02 -2.80 9.89
N ASN A 77 3.70 -3.67 10.84
CA ASN A 77 2.75 -4.77 10.65
C ASN A 77 1.30 -4.30 10.48
N ASP A 78 1.01 -3.06 10.91
CA ASP A 78 -0.34 -2.48 10.81
C ASP A 78 -0.51 -1.64 9.53
N LEU A 79 0.56 -1.50 8.75
CA LEU A 79 0.54 -0.72 7.51
C LEU A 79 0.28 -1.62 6.30
N ILE A 80 -0.72 -1.25 5.53
CA ILE A 80 -1.04 -1.86 4.23
C ILE A 80 -1.27 -0.72 3.24
N ILE A 81 -0.52 -0.74 2.16
CA ILE A 81 -0.72 0.22 1.06
C ILE A 81 -1.85 -0.32 0.19
N SER A 82 -2.90 0.47 0.01
CA SER A 82 -4.00 0.13 -0.88
C SER A 82 -3.90 0.94 -2.17
N LEU A 83 -3.89 0.26 -3.31
CA LEU A 83 -3.95 0.87 -4.64
C LEU A 83 -5.33 0.58 -5.23
N ASP A 84 -6.05 1.64 -5.60
CA ASP A 84 -7.37 1.52 -6.21
C ASP A 84 -7.26 1.44 -7.73
N LEU A 85 -7.67 0.30 -8.27
CA LEU A 85 -7.72 0.00 -9.70
C LEU A 85 -9.16 -0.07 -10.22
N THR A 86 -10.14 0.41 -9.44
CA THR A 86 -11.55 0.41 -9.83
C THR A 86 -11.74 1.23 -11.10
N GLY A 87 -12.35 0.61 -12.13
CA GLY A 87 -12.58 1.27 -13.41
C GLY A 87 -11.39 1.30 -14.38
N VAL A 88 -10.25 0.72 -14.02
CA VAL A 88 -9.13 0.55 -14.95
C VAL A 88 -9.47 -0.58 -15.93
N PRO A 89 -9.36 -0.35 -17.26
CA PRO A 89 -9.68 -1.37 -18.25
C PRO A 89 -8.68 -2.53 -18.22
N PRO A 90 -9.13 -3.75 -18.60
CA PRO A 90 -8.26 -4.91 -18.66
C PRO A 90 -7.03 -4.74 -19.55
N GLY A 91 -5.96 -5.44 -19.22
CA GLY A 91 -4.66 -5.42 -19.91
C GLY A 91 -3.51 -5.11 -18.98
N ASP A 92 -2.30 -5.09 -19.53
CA ASP A 92 -1.09 -4.73 -18.81
C ASP A 92 -1.01 -3.20 -18.71
N ARG A 93 -0.90 -2.69 -17.48
CA ARG A 93 -0.87 -1.26 -17.20
C ARG A 93 0.30 -0.90 -16.31
N VAL A 94 0.99 0.17 -16.65
CA VAL A 94 1.99 0.79 -15.77
C VAL A 94 1.28 1.86 -14.97
N VAL A 95 1.30 1.71 -13.66
CA VAL A 95 0.69 2.65 -12.71
C VAL A 95 1.78 3.38 -11.97
N GLN A 96 1.71 4.72 -11.96
CA GLN A 96 2.61 5.54 -11.16
C GLN A 96 2.10 5.61 -9.72
N LEU A 97 3.00 5.30 -8.79
CA LEU A 97 2.74 5.35 -7.37
C LEU A 97 3.08 6.74 -6.84
N THR A 98 2.04 7.50 -6.55
CA THR A 98 2.15 8.81 -5.93
C THR A 98 1.36 8.84 -4.62
N PRO A 99 1.66 9.77 -3.70
CA PRO A 99 0.89 9.88 -2.46
C PRO A 99 -0.63 10.08 -2.65
N GLY A 100 -1.05 10.49 -3.86
CA GLY A 100 -2.45 10.66 -4.22
C GLY A 100 -3.11 9.42 -4.83
N THR A 101 -2.32 8.48 -5.39
CA THR A 101 -2.84 7.25 -6.02
C THR A 101 -2.92 6.08 -5.07
N ILE A 102 -2.18 6.13 -3.97
CA ILE A 102 -2.21 5.12 -2.93
C ILE A 102 -2.93 5.61 -1.69
N SER A 103 -3.53 4.69 -0.96
CA SER A 103 -4.08 4.93 0.37
C SER A 103 -3.24 4.19 1.40
N LEU A 104 -2.65 4.93 2.32
CA LEU A 104 -1.90 4.40 3.45
C LEU A 104 -2.48 5.01 4.74
N PRO A 105 -2.92 4.20 5.71
CA PRO A 105 -3.50 4.70 6.95
C PRO A 105 -2.42 5.30 7.85
N LEU A 106 -2.13 6.59 7.66
CA LEU A 106 -1.16 7.33 8.46
C LEU A 106 -1.86 8.26 9.46
N PRO A 107 -1.31 8.44 10.67
CA PRO A 107 -1.78 9.43 11.62
C PRO A 107 -1.69 10.86 11.07
N ASN A 108 -2.59 11.72 11.52
CA ASN A 108 -2.60 13.13 11.11
C ASN A 108 -1.26 13.83 11.38
N GLY A 109 -0.72 14.51 10.35
CA GLY A 109 0.54 15.22 10.41
C GLY A 109 1.76 14.44 9.95
N ILE A 110 1.57 13.21 9.47
CA ILE A 110 2.60 12.44 8.76
C ILE A 110 2.32 12.54 7.26
N LYS A 111 3.37 12.72 6.48
CA LYS A 111 3.32 12.82 5.02
C LYS A 111 4.17 11.73 4.40
N ILE A 112 3.78 11.32 3.21
CA ILE A 112 4.58 10.43 2.36
C ILE A 112 5.43 11.33 1.47
N ASP A 113 6.74 11.18 1.55
CA ASP A 113 7.69 11.96 0.75
C ASP A 113 8.11 11.19 -0.50
N GLU A 114 8.36 9.88 -0.37
CA GLU A 114 8.85 9.05 -1.46
C GLU A 114 8.26 7.65 -1.39
N ILE A 115 8.03 7.05 -2.55
CA ILE A 115 7.56 5.66 -2.71
C ILE A 115 8.49 4.95 -3.69
N THR A 116 8.99 3.79 -3.31
CA THR A 116 9.90 3.01 -4.15
C THR A 116 9.36 1.56 -4.29
N PRO A 117 9.20 1.06 -5.51
CA PRO A 117 9.41 1.71 -6.79
C PRO A 117 8.32 2.77 -7.08
N GLY A 118 8.66 3.84 -7.81
CA GLY A 118 7.73 4.91 -8.18
C GLY A 118 6.68 4.50 -9.22
N GLN A 119 6.84 3.34 -9.85
CA GLN A 119 5.89 2.77 -10.81
C GLN A 119 5.91 1.25 -10.73
N ILE A 120 4.75 0.64 -10.96
CA ILE A 120 4.57 -0.81 -11.00
C ILE A 120 3.78 -1.20 -12.24
N THR A 121 4.01 -2.42 -12.72
CA THR A 121 3.17 -3.01 -13.75
C THR A 121 2.08 -3.85 -13.09
N VAL A 122 0.85 -3.58 -13.45
CA VAL A 122 -0.32 -4.34 -12.99
C VAL A 122 -0.98 -4.99 -14.20
N LYS A 123 -1.22 -6.28 -14.10
CA LYS A 123 -1.96 -7.06 -15.08
C LYS A 123 -3.39 -7.21 -14.59
N ILE A 124 -4.34 -6.72 -15.38
CA ILE A 124 -5.77 -6.78 -15.08
C ILE A 124 -6.43 -7.72 -16.09
N GLU A 125 -7.01 -8.80 -15.61
CA GLU A 125 -7.66 -9.83 -16.43
C GLU A 125 -9.16 -9.89 -16.12
N PRO A 126 -10.04 -9.95 -17.14
CA PRO A 126 -11.45 -10.15 -16.90
C PRO A 126 -11.70 -11.54 -16.35
N LEU A 127 -12.60 -11.64 -15.37
CA LEU A 127 -13.07 -12.91 -14.83
C LEU A 127 -14.20 -13.45 -15.67
N GLU A 128 -14.06 -14.69 -16.14
CA GLU A 128 -15.11 -15.44 -16.81
C GLU A 128 -15.63 -16.58 -15.92
N VAL A 129 -16.91 -16.88 -16.08
CA VAL A 129 -17.56 -18.00 -15.42
C VAL A 129 -17.87 -19.05 -16.49
N LYS A 130 -17.34 -20.26 -16.32
CA LYS A 130 -17.58 -21.38 -17.24
C LYS A 130 -18.15 -22.57 -16.51
N GLU A 131 -19.13 -23.20 -17.10
CA GLU A 131 -19.65 -24.48 -16.60
C GLU A 131 -18.84 -25.63 -17.20
N ILE A 132 -18.21 -26.41 -16.34
CA ILE A 132 -17.38 -27.57 -16.74
C ILE A 132 -18.06 -28.84 -16.26
N PRO A 133 -18.22 -29.82 -17.13
CA PRO A 133 -18.74 -31.14 -16.71
C PRO A 133 -17.72 -31.82 -15.80
N VAL A 134 -18.22 -32.47 -14.76
CA VAL A 134 -17.40 -33.25 -13.83
C VAL A 134 -17.26 -34.67 -14.35
N ASN A 135 -16.04 -35.05 -14.71
CA ASN A 135 -15.72 -36.41 -15.10
C ASN A 135 -15.09 -37.13 -13.90
N PRO A 136 -15.79 -38.12 -13.30
CA PRO A 136 -15.23 -38.85 -12.18
C PRO A 136 -14.09 -39.78 -12.68
N MET A 137 -12.97 -39.75 -12.00
CA MET A 137 -11.89 -40.71 -12.18
C MET A 137 -11.91 -41.67 -10.98
N THR A 138 -12.11 -42.95 -11.26
CA THR A 138 -11.97 -44.01 -10.25
C THR A 138 -10.59 -44.65 -10.36
N THR A 139 -9.91 -44.80 -9.23
CA THR A 139 -8.62 -45.49 -9.11
C THR A 139 -8.80 -46.71 -8.20
N GLY A 140 -8.21 -47.83 -8.56
CA GLY A 140 -8.25 -49.08 -7.80
C GLY A 140 -8.74 -50.25 -8.65
N GLN A 141 -8.57 -51.48 -8.13
CA GLN A 141 -9.08 -52.69 -8.76
C GLN A 141 -10.43 -53.06 -8.15
N VAL A 142 -11.38 -53.36 -9.02
CA VAL A 142 -12.68 -53.90 -8.61
C VAL A 142 -12.48 -55.32 -8.05
N ALA A 143 -13.15 -55.65 -6.97
CA ALA A 143 -13.06 -56.97 -6.38
C ALA A 143 -13.51 -58.06 -7.38
N VAL A 144 -12.92 -59.24 -7.27
CA VAL A 144 -13.25 -60.39 -8.16
C VAL A 144 -14.75 -60.67 -8.07
N GLY A 145 -15.44 -60.68 -9.21
CA GLY A 145 -16.88 -60.94 -9.32
C GLY A 145 -17.75 -59.67 -9.29
N TYR A 146 -17.16 -58.48 -9.25
CA TYR A 146 -17.88 -57.20 -9.32
C TYR A 146 -17.41 -56.40 -10.54
N GLU A 147 -18.35 -55.67 -11.12
CA GLU A 147 -18.11 -54.76 -12.24
C GLU A 147 -18.71 -53.38 -11.95
N ILE A 148 -18.03 -52.30 -12.37
CA ILE A 148 -18.56 -50.93 -12.27
C ILE A 148 -19.54 -50.74 -13.41
N TYR A 149 -20.84 -50.78 -13.13
CA TYR A 149 -21.89 -50.66 -14.12
C TYR A 149 -22.20 -49.24 -14.57
N GLY A 150 -21.88 -48.28 -13.79
CA GLY A 150 -22.07 -46.85 -14.12
C GLY A 150 -21.56 -45.93 -13.05
N GLN A 151 -21.22 -44.75 -13.47
CA GLN A 151 -20.80 -43.67 -12.58
C GLN A 151 -21.72 -42.46 -12.79
N SER A 152 -22.24 -41.91 -11.71
CA SER A 152 -23.00 -40.68 -11.73
C SER A 152 -22.39 -39.71 -10.74
N VAL A 153 -22.31 -38.42 -11.15
CA VAL A 153 -21.78 -37.36 -10.33
C VAL A 153 -22.87 -36.32 -10.10
N ASN A 154 -23.03 -35.92 -8.86
CA ASN A 154 -23.97 -34.86 -8.50
C ASN A 154 -23.22 -33.75 -7.70
N PRO A 155 -23.12 -32.54 -8.24
CA PRO A 155 -23.66 -32.03 -9.51
C PRO A 155 -22.84 -32.50 -10.73
N ALA A 156 -23.52 -32.73 -11.87
CA ALA A 156 -22.88 -33.14 -13.13
C ALA A 156 -22.03 -32.04 -13.78
N LYS A 157 -22.27 -30.80 -13.39
CA LYS A 157 -21.51 -29.63 -13.85
C LYS A 157 -21.16 -28.72 -12.66
N VAL A 158 -19.99 -28.12 -12.69
CA VAL A 158 -19.53 -27.13 -11.72
C VAL A 158 -19.26 -25.81 -12.43
N ARG A 159 -19.54 -24.70 -11.75
CA ARG A 159 -19.19 -23.36 -12.22
C ARG A 159 -17.80 -23.04 -11.73
N VAL A 160 -16.88 -22.79 -12.66
CA VAL A 160 -15.52 -22.34 -12.37
C VAL A 160 -15.44 -20.87 -12.76
N ARG A 161 -14.97 -20.03 -11.85
CA ARG A 161 -14.70 -18.62 -12.07
C ARG A 161 -13.20 -18.39 -12.00
N GLY A 162 -12.65 -17.73 -13.00
CA GLY A 162 -11.22 -17.43 -13.06
C GLY A 162 -10.88 -16.49 -14.19
N PRO A 163 -9.61 -16.08 -14.28
CA PRO A 163 -9.11 -15.28 -15.39
C PRO A 163 -9.41 -15.94 -16.74
N ALA A 164 -9.87 -15.15 -17.72
CA ALA A 164 -10.34 -15.67 -19.02
C ALA A 164 -9.30 -16.53 -19.75
N ASN A 165 -8.00 -16.28 -19.54
CA ASN A 165 -6.90 -17.06 -20.10
C ASN A 165 -6.75 -18.47 -19.49
N LEU A 166 -7.18 -18.66 -18.25
CA LEU A 166 -7.08 -19.95 -17.53
C LEU A 166 -8.34 -20.81 -17.63
N VAL A 167 -9.50 -20.18 -17.91
CA VAL A 167 -10.79 -20.85 -17.97
C VAL A 167 -11.20 -21.25 -19.38
N ARG A 168 -10.41 -20.91 -20.41
CA ARG A 168 -10.66 -21.27 -21.80
C ARG A 168 -10.58 -22.75 -22.14
#